data_dc9029447ba46a7306fe4171c9a9ed68
#
_entry.id   dc9029447ba46a7306fe4171c9a9ed68
#
_cell.length_a   1.000
_cell.length_b   1.000
_cell.length_c   1.000
_cell.angle_alpha   90.00
_cell.angle_beta   90.00
_cell.angle_gamma   90.00
#
_symmetry.space_group_name_H-M   'P 1'
#
loop_
_entity.id
_entity.type
_entity.pdbx_description
1 polymer ?
#
loop_
_entity_poly.entity_id
_entity_poly.type
_entity_poly.pdbx_seq_one_letter_code
_entity_poly.pdbx_strand_id
1 'polypeptide(L)'
;MNLSLKNKHAIVCGSTDGIGKASALLLAERGASITLVARNNDKLNQTLSELSTQDCQTHFTICADFNQPDQLKEKIIGHMKTLVGHAAILVNNSGGPKGGAIIQAEEDEFRIAFERHLICNQILAQAIVPGMKEKGKGRIINIISTSVRQVIPGLGVSNTIRGAVAQWAKTLALELGQFGITVNNVLPGYK
;
A
#
# COMPACT_ATOMS: atom_id res chain seq x y z
N MET A 1 2.16 25.96 5.56
CA MET A 1 2.11 24.89 4.55
C MET A 1 0.69 24.34 4.49
N ASN A 2 0.04 24.36 3.35
CA ASN A 2 -1.31 23.78 3.22
C ASN A 2 -1.19 22.25 3.04
N LEU A 3 -1.64 21.47 4.02
CA LEU A 3 -1.63 20.01 4.03
C LEU A 3 -3.01 19.41 3.73
N SER A 4 -3.95 20.20 3.20
CA SER A 4 -5.30 19.72 2.87
C SER A 4 -5.27 18.68 1.75
N LEU A 5 -6.00 17.58 1.98
CA LEU A 5 -6.24 16.51 1.02
C LEU A 5 -7.70 16.44 0.57
N LYS A 6 -8.45 17.55 0.76
CA LYS A 6 -9.84 17.66 0.26
C LYS A 6 -9.93 17.29 -1.21
N ASN A 7 -10.96 16.53 -1.57
CA ASN A 7 -11.19 16.03 -2.92
C ASN A 7 -10.10 15.08 -3.43
N LYS A 8 -9.28 14.51 -2.54
CA LYS A 8 -8.34 13.43 -2.88
C LYS A 8 -8.88 12.11 -2.38
N HIS A 9 -8.62 11.05 -3.12
CA HIS A 9 -8.91 9.69 -2.71
C HIS A 9 -7.61 8.93 -2.46
N ALA A 10 -7.51 8.26 -1.31
CA ALA A 10 -6.37 7.43 -0.95
C ALA A 10 -6.79 5.97 -0.79
N ILE A 11 -6.01 5.06 -1.37
CA ILE A 11 -6.12 3.62 -1.11
C ILE A 11 -5.02 3.25 -0.13
N VAL A 12 -5.38 2.71 1.02
CA VAL A 12 -4.46 2.35 2.10
C VAL A 12 -4.54 0.86 2.38
N CYS A 13 -3.45 0.16 2.15
CA CYS A 13 -3.34 -1.28 2.37
C CYS A 13 -2.82 -1.59 3.78
N GLY A 14 -3.19 -2.78 4.32
CA GLY A 14 -2.87 -3.15 5.70
C GLY A 14 -3.44 -2.14 6.70
N SER A 15 -4.62 -1.64 6.42
CA SER A 15 -5.22 -0.44 7.01
C SER A 15 -5.93 -0.66 8.35
N THR A 16 -5.89 -1.87 8.90
CA THR A 16 -6.62 -2.21 10.14
C THR A 16 -5.76 -2.19 11.40
N ASP A 17 -4.45 -1.97 11.26
CA ASP A 17 -3.53 -1.95 12.39
C ASP A 17 -2.26 -1.15 12.05
N GLY A 18 -1.48 -0.78 13.08
CA GLY A 18 -0.16 -0.17 12.99
C GLY A 18 -0.07 1.01 12.03
N ILE A 19 0.98 1.03 11.19
CA ILE A 19 1.29 2.14 10.27
C ILE A 19 0.16 2.36 9.26
N GLY A 20 -0.44 1.28 8.74
CA GLY A 20 -1.53 1.40 7.76
C GLY A 20 -2.75 2.08 8.35
N LYS A 21 -3.21 1.66 9.55
CA LYS A 21 -4.34 2.28 10.24
C LYS A 21 -4.05 3.75 10.57
N ALA A 22 -2.90 4.04 11.17
CA ALA A 22 -2.51 5.40 11.51
C ALA A 22 -2.45 6.32 10.27
N SER A 23 -1.95 5.80 9.14
CA SER A 23 -1.92 6.53 7.88
C SER A 23 -3.33 6.82 7.37
N ALA A 24 -4.26 5.84 7.40
CA ALA A 24 -5.62 6.02 6.96
C ALA A 24 -6.36 7.09 7.78
N LEU A 25 -6.25 7.03 9.10
CA LEU A 25 -6.84 8.02 10.01
C LEU A 25 -6.33 9.43 9.72
N LEU A 26 -5.00 9.60 9.64
CA LEU A 26 -4.41 10.92 9.40
C LEU A 26 -4.76 11.48 8.02
N LEU A 27 -4.79 10.65 6.98
CA LEU A 27 -5.20 11.09 5.64
C LEU A 27 -6.67 11.52 5.62
N ALA A 28 -7.55 10.81 6.35
CA ALA A 28 -8.95 11.20 6.50
C ALA A 28 -9.10 12.51 7.27
N GLU A 29 -8.38 12.72 8.37
CA GLU A 29 -8.34 13.98 9.12
C GLU A 29 -7.90 15.17 8.25
N ARG A 30 -7.09 14.93 7.23
CA ARG A 30 -6.66 15.95 6.25
C ARG A 30 -7.64 16.14 5.11
N GLY A 31 -8.80 15.47 5.13
CA GLY A 31 -9.89 15.64 4.18
C GLY A 31 -9.89 14.65 3.02
N ALA A 32 -9.05 13.61 3.03
CA ALA A 32 -9.08 12.60 1.98
C ALA A 32 -10.23 11.60 2.17
N SER A 33 -10.89 11.20 1.10
CA SER A 33 -11.68 9.97 1.05
C SER A 33 -10.75 8.76 1.06
N ILE A 34 -11.12 7.70 1.78
CA ILE A 34 -10.24 6.54 2.00
C ILE A 34 -10.91 5.26 1.50
N THR A 35 -10.15 4.43 0.79
CA THR A 35 -10.45 3.00 0.63
C THR A 35 -9.49 2.21 1.51
N LEU A 36 -10.03 1.55 2.52
CA LEU A 36 -9.29 0.64 3.40
C LEU A 36 -9.16 -0.73 2.75
N VAL A 37 -7.95 -1.29 2.69
CA VAL A 37 -7.71 -2.64 2.15
C VAL A 37 -7.05 -3.51 3.21
N ALA A 38 -7.72 -4.59 3.63
CA ALA A 38 -7.19 -5.58 4.57
C ALA A 38 -7.99 -6.90 4.49
N ARG A 39 -7.49 -7.96 5.15
CA ARG A 39 -8.09 -9.31 5.08
C ARG A 39 -9.20 -9.59 6.10
N ASN A 40 -9.37 -8.76 7.12
CA ASN A 40 -10.36 -8.95 8.17
C ASN A 40 -11.47 -7.91 8.06
N ASN A 41 -12.67 -8.37 7.73
CA ASN A 41 -13.82 -7.51 7.47
C ASN A 41 -14.30 -6.75 8.74
N ASP A 42 -14.28 -7.39 9.90
CA ASP A 42 -14.73 -6.77 11.15
C ASP A 42 -13.80 -5.62 11.55
N LYS A 43 -12.48 -5.84 11.45
CA LYS A 43 -11.49 -4.80 11.69
C LYS A 43 -11.56 -3.68 10.65
N LEU A 44 -11.89 -3.99 9.39
CA LEU A 44 -12.14 -2.97 8.36
C LEU A 44 -13.31 -2.09 8.74
N ASN A 45 -14.43 -2.67 9.15
CA ASN A 45 -15.62 -1.93 9.56
C ASN A 45 -15.35 -1.09 10.83
N GLN A 46 -14.61 -1.62 11.78
CA GLN A 46 -14.17 -0.86 12.95
C GLN A 46 -13.32 0.34 12.54
N THR A 47 -12.29 0.14 11.72
CA THR A 47 -11.43 1.26 11.26
C THR A 47 -12.21 2.25 10.41
N LEU A 48 -13.16 1.77 9.61
CA LEU A 48 -14.04 2.63 8.80
C LEU A 48 -14.83 3.61 9.68
N SER A 49 -15.36 3.14 10.81
CA SER A 49 -16.13 3.98 11.75
C SER A 49 -15.28 5.03 12.48
N GLU A 50 -13.95 4.86 12.50
CA GLU A 50 -13.01 5.79 13.12
C GLU A 50 -12.53 6.90 12.14
N LEU A 51 -12.82 6.78 10.83
CA LEU A 51 -12.38 7.77 9.84
C LEU A 51 -13.20 9.05 9.93
N SER A 52 -12.50 10.19 9.84
CA SER A 52 -13.14 11.51 9.83
C SER A 52 -13.99 11.72 8.58
N THR A 53 -15.21 12.23 8.75
CA THR A 53 -16.13 12.62 7.68
C THR A 53 -16.45 14.13 7.68
N GLN A 54 -15.64 14.93 8.40
CA GLN A 54 -15.89 16.37 8.61
C GLN A 54 -15.89 17.20 7.32
N ASP A 55 -15.21 16.72 6.29
CA ASP A 55 -15.13 17.36 4.97
C ASP A 55 -16.01 16.67 3.92
N CYS A 56 -17.09 15.98 4.34
CA CYS A 56 -18.00 15.21 3.49
C CYS A 56 -17.30 14.10 2.70
N GLN A 57 -16.25 13.49 3.26
CA GLN A 57 -15.55 12.38 2.63
C GLN A 57 -16.43 11.13 2.56
N THR A 58 -16.23 10.33 1.51
CA THR A 58 -16.83 9.01 1.38
C THR A 58 -15.72 7.96 1.49
N HIS A 59 -15.89 7.01 2.42
CA HIS A 59 -14.90 5.97 2.68
C HIS A 59 -15.44 4.61 2.24
N PHE A 60 -14.52 3.70 1.86
CA PHE A 60 -14.83 2.38 1.34
C PHE A 60 -13.93 1.33 2.00
N THR A 61 -14.33 0.07 1.90
CA THR A 61 -13.54 -1.08 2.33
C THR A 61 -13.39 -2.09 1.19
N ILE A 62 -12.22 -2.72 1.12
CA ILE A 62 -11.95 -3.87 0.27
C ILE A 62 -11.40 -4.97 1.17
N CYS A 63 -12.18 -6.00 1.42
CA CYS A 63 -11.71 -7.18 2.14
C CYS A 63 -10.94 -8.08 1.17
N ALA A 64 -9.60 -8.09 1.25
CA ALA A 64 -8.73 -8.89 0.39
C ALA A 64 -7.52 -9.42 1.16
N ASP A 65 -7.15 -10.67 0.89
CA ASP A 65 -5.93 -11.28 1.40
C ASP A 65 -4.81 -11.16 0.35
N PHE A 66 -3.67 -10.59 0.75
CA PHE A 66 -2.50 -10.44 -0.11
C PHE A 66 -1.76 -11.77 -0.36
N ASN A 67 -2.18 -12.86 0.28
CA ASN A 67 -1.79 -14.22 -0.12
C ASN A 67 -2.62 -14.76 -1.29
N GLN A 68 -3.60 -13.99 -1.77
CA GLN A 68 -4.47 -14.33 -2.90
C GLN A 68 -4.45 -13.17 -3.92
N PRO A 69 -3.35 -13.00 -4.68
CA PRO A 69 -3.17 -11.87 -5.60
C PRO A 69 -4.28 -11.72 -6.62
N ASP A 70 -4.82 -12.83 -7.15
CA ASP A 70 -5.90 -12.81 -8.14
C ASP A 70 -7.20 -12.26 -7.55
N GLN A 71 -7.53 -12.63 -6.30
CA GLN A 71 -8.69 -12.07 -5.60
C GLN A 71 -8.51 -10.57 -5.35
N LEU A 72 -7.32 -10.13 -4.96
CA LEU A 72 -7.00 -8.71 -4.82
C LEU A 72 -7.19 -7.97 -6.14
N LYS A 73 -6.69 -8.55 -7.24
CA LYS A 73 -6.79 -7.99 -8.60
C LYS A 73 -8.23 -7.79 -9.02
N GLU A 74 -9.08 -8.80 -8.85
CA GLU A 74 -10.50 -8.71 -9.16
C GLU A 74 -11.19 -7.60 -8.38
N LYS A 75 -11.00 -7.58 -7.05
CA LYS A 75 -11.63 -6.62 -6.15
C LYS A 75 -11.18 -5.18 -6.40
N ILE A 76 -9.88 -4.95 -6.61
CA ILE A 76 -9.39 -3.59 -6.87
C ILE A 76 -9.86 -3.07 -8.23
N ILE A 77 -9.87 -3.90 -9.28
CA ILE A 77 -10.37 -3.51 -10.60
C ILE A 77 -11.87 -3.20 -10.51
N GLY A 78 -12.65 -4.04 -9.81
CA GLY A 78 -14.07 -3.79 -9.58
C GLY A 78 -14.31 -2.45 -8.86
N HIS A 79 -13.57 -2.19 -7.80
CA HIS A 79 -13.67 -0.95 -7.05
C HIS A 79 -13.29 0.28 -7.90
N MET A 80 -12.20 0.20 -8.67
CA MET A 80 -11.78 1.33 -9.52
C MET A 80 -12.80 1.69 -10.61
N LYS A 81 -13.62 0.73 -11.08
CA LYS A 81 -14.71 1.00 -12.03
C LYS A 81 -15.87 1.78 -11.40
N THR A 82 -16.10 1.63 -10.11
CA THR A 82 -17.20 2.27 -9.38
C THR A 82 -16.78 3.54 -8.66
N LEU A 83 -15.47 3.74 -8.48
CA LEU A 83 -14.93 4.91 -7.80
C LEU A 83 -15.17 6.18 -8.63
N VAL A 84 -15.91 7.14 -8.06
CA VAL A 84 -16.08 8.45 -8.67
C VAL A 84 -14.76 9.22 -8.61
N GLY A 85 -14.19 9.53 -9.77
CA GLY A 85 -12.89 10.18 -9.88
C GLY A 85 -11.72 9.19 -9.99
N HIS A 86 -10.66 9.41 -9.24
CA HIS A 86 -9.42 8.59 -9.28
C HIS A 86 -8.77 8.51 -7.90
N ALA A 87 -8.03 7.44 -7.65
CA ALA A 87 -7.16 7.37 -6.49
C ALA A 87 -5.90 8.21 -6.71
N ALA A 88 -5.73 9.26 -5.90
CA ALA A 88 -4.59 10.16 -5.96
C ALA A 88 -3.39 9.66 -5.14
N ILE A 89 -3.64 8.82 -4.15
CA ILE A 89 -2.65 8.29 -3.21
C ILE A 89 -2.83 6.78 -3.08
N LEU A 90 -1.71 6.04 -3.17
CA LEU A 90 -1.64 4.61 -2.86
C LEU A 90 -0.61 4.40 -1.74
N VAL A 91 -1.02 3.78 -0.65
CA VAL A 91 -0.14 3.33 0.43
C VAL A 91 -0.06 1.80 0.40
N ASN A 92 1.03 1.27 -0.14
CA ASN A 92 1.35 -0.14 -0.13
C ASN A 92 1.93 -0.52 1.23
N ASN A 93 1.18 -1.30 1.99
CA ASN A 93 1.57 -1.79 3.30
C ASN A 93 0.96 -3.17 3.54
N SER A 94 1.74 -4.10 4.04
CA SER A 94 1.27 -5.44 4.39
C SER A 94 2.14 -6.05 5.49
N GLY A 95 1.64 -7.08 6.17
CA GLY A 95 2.39 -7.80 7.19
C GLY A 95 3.66 -8.44 6.62
N GLY A 96 4.77 -8.32 7.35
CA GLY A 96 6.05 -8.91 6.95
C GLY A 96 6.05 -10.45 6.96
N PRO A 97 7.01 -11.10 6.27
CA PRO A 97 7.24 -12.53 6.39
C PRO A 97 7.77 -12.89 7.77
N LYS A 98 7.73 -14.19 8.09
CA LYS A 98 8.30 -14.73 9.33
C LYS A 98 9.79 -14.42 9.41
N GLY A 99 10.30 -14.12 10.60
CA GLY A 99 11.72 -14.00 10.86
C GLY A 99 12.42 -15.35 10.84
N GLY A 100 13.72 -15.34 10.51
CA GLY A 100 14.56 -16.52 10.47
C GLY A 100 15.87 -16.27 9.73
N ALA A 101 16.83 -17.21 9.87
CA ALA A 101 18.07 -17.21 9.11
C ALA A 101 17.75 -17.55 7.63
N ILE A 102 18.33 -16.81 6.70
CA ILE A 102 18.02 -16.97 5.27
C ILE A 102 18.37 -18.36 4.72
N ILE A 103 19.42 -18.96 5.22
CA ILE A 103 19.85 -20.29 4.77
C ILE A 103 18.91 -21.43 5.20
N GLN A 104 18.04 -21.16 6.17
CA GLN A 104 17.05 -22.09 6.70
C GLN A 104 15.63 -21.80 6.17
N ALA A 105 15.48 -20.75 5.39
CA ALA A 105 14.17 -20.38 4.85
C ALA A 105 13.79 -21.31 3.70
N GLU A 106 12.57 -21.82 3.77
CA GLU A 106 11.98 -22.63 2.70
C GLU A 106 11.67 -21.77 1.46
N GLU A 107 11.74 -22.37 0.30
CA GLU A 107 11.46 -21.67 -0.97
C GLU A 107 10.08 -21.03 -1.01
N ASP A 108 9.08 -21.68 -0.40
CA ASP A 108 7.72 -21.16 -0.34
C ASP A 108 7.59 -19.90 0.51
N GLU A 109 8.45 -19.70 1.50
CA GLU A 109 8.49 -18.45 2.26
C GLU A 109 8.87 -17.26 1.35
N PHE A 110 9.80 -17.50 0.41
CA PHE A 110 10.16 -16.50 -0.62
C PHE A 110 9.02 -16.26 -1.60
N ARG A 111 8.37 -17.31 -2.12
CA ARG A 111 7.26 -17.20 -3.06
C ARG A 111 6.11 -16.40 -2.46
N ILE A 112 5.67 -16.77 -1.25
CA ILE A 112 4.59 -16.09 -0.54
C ILE A 112 4.96 -14.63 -0.26
N ALA A 113 6.18 -14.37 0.19
CA ALA A 113 6.61 -13.00 0.47
C ALA A 113 6.72 -12.16 -0.81
N PHE A 114 7.19 -12.73 -1.92
CA PHE A 114 7.26 -12.06 -3.22
C PHE A 114 5.88 -11.70 -3.74
N GLU A 115 4.94 -12.63 -3.71
CA GLU A 115 3.55 -12.39 -4.10
C GLU A 115 2.92 -11.30 -3.26
N ARG A 116 3.01 -11.42 -1.94
CA ARG A 116 2.41 -10.48 -0.99
C ARG A 116 2.94 -9.05 -1.11
N HIS A 117 4.25 -8.90 -1.30
CA HIS A 117 4.89 -7.58 -1.23
C HIS A 117 5.19 -6.97 -2.60
N LEU A 118 5.51 -7.78 -3.62
CA LEU A 118 5.85 -7.24 -4.93
C LEU A 118 4.69 -7.38 -5.92
N ILE A 119 4.15 -8.59 -6.08
CA ILE A 119 3.07 -8.83 -7.07
C ILE A 119 1.81 -8.05 -6.68
N CYS A 120 1.41 -8.06 -5.40
CA CYS A 120 0.26 -7.28 -4.96
C CYS A 120 0.46 -5.77 -5.15
N ASN A 121 1.67 -5.24 -4.88
CA ASN A 121 1.98 -3.84 -5.13
C ASN A 121 1.90 -3.50 -6.64
N GLN A 122 2.38 -4.40 -7.51
CA GLN A 122 2.28 -4.25 -8.96
C GLN A 122 0.82 -4.25 -9.43
N ILE A 123 0.00 -5.16 -8.94
CA ILE A 123 -1.45 -5.23 -9.23
C ILE A 123 -2.14 -3.91 -8.87
N LEU A 124 -1.89 -3.42 -7.65
CA LEU A 124 -2.46 -2.16 -7.17
C LEU A 124 -1.99 -0.97 -8.02
N ALA A 125 -0.69 -0.90 -8.33
CA ALA A 125 -0.15 0.16 -9.19
C ALA A 125 -0.79 0.12 -10.58
N GLN A 126 -0.91 -1.05 -11.22
CA GLN A 126 -1.55 -1.20 -12.54
C GLN A 126 -3.01 -0.76 -12.54
N ALA A 127 -3.74 -1.02 -11.46
CA ALA A 127 -5.15 -0.61 -11.35
C ALA A 127 -5.33 0.90 -11.15
N ILE A 128 -4.38 1.57 -10.49
CA ILE A 128 -4.52 2.95 -10.01
C ILE A 128 -3.80 3.98 -10.90
N VAL A 129 -2.64 3.62 -11.43
CA VAL A 129 -1.78 4.52 -12.21
C VAL A 129 -2.47 5.12 -13.45
N PRO A 130 -3.34 4.42 -14.19
CA PRO A 130 -4.05 5.03 -15.32
C PRO A 130 -4.78 6.32 -14.94
N GLY A 131 -5.53 6.33 -13.84
CA GLY A 131 -6.23 7.52 -13.36
C GLY A 131 -5.28 8.62 -12.86
N MET A 132 -4.15 8.24 -12.24
CA MET A 132 -3.11 9.20 -11.86
C MET A 132 -2.47 9.88 -13.09
N LYS A 133 -2.19 9.11 -14.15
CA LYS A 133 -1.64 9.62 -15.41
C LYS A 133 -2.60 10.61 -16.08
N GLU A 134 -3.88 10.28 -16.15
CA GLU A 134 -4.93 11.16 -16.69
C GLU A 134 -4.97 12.51 -15.98
N LYS A 135 -4.77 12.52 -14.66
CA LYS A 135 -4.77 13.74 -13.84
C LYS A 135 -3.40 14.43 -13.75
N GLY A 136 -2.34 13.85 -14.32
CA GLY A 136 -0.99 14.39 -14.26
C GLY A 136 -0.45 14.48 -12.83
N LYS A 137 -0.96 13.69 -11.89
CA LYS A 137 -0.54 13.74 -10.48
C LYS A 137 -0.90 12.46 -9.73
N GLY A 138 0.05 11.91 -8.97
CA GLY A 138 -0.14 10.76 -8.10
C GLY A 138 0.95 10.61 -7.06
N ARG A 139 0.65 9.87 -6.00
CA ARG A 139 1.59 9.55 -4.91
C ARG A 139 1.50 8.08 -4.56
N ILE A 140 2.56 7.34 -4.78
CA ILE A 140 2.69 5.94 -4.37
C ILE A 140 3.71 5.88 -3.24
N ILE A 141 3.31 5.31 -2.11
CA ILE A 141 4.11 5.21 -0.89
C ILE A 141 4.19 3.74 -0.52
N ASN A 142 5.40 3.19 -0.47
CA ASN A 142 5.64 1.81 -0.08
C ASN A 142 6.22 1.78 1.33
N ILE A 143 5.57 1.07 2.23
CA ILE A 143 6.10 0.81 3.57
C ILE A 143 6.99 -0.43 3.48
N ILE A 144 8.30 -0.23 3.51
CA ILE A 144 9.27 -1.31 3.37
C ILE A 144 10.05 -1.56 4.67
N SER A 145 11.35 -1.31 4.72
CA SER A 145 12.17 -1.53 5.93
C SER A 145 13.52 -0.81 5.80
N THR A 146 14.12 -0.44 6.93
CA THR A 146 15.52 -0.01 6.99
C THR A 146 16.48 -1.10 6.53
N SER A 147 16.05 -2.37 6.49
CA SER A 147 16.84 -3.50 6.02
C SER A 147 17.31 -3.39 4.55
N VAL A 148 16.69 -2.53 3.75
CA VAL A 148 17.16 -2.24 2.38
C VAL A 148 18.42 -1.38 2.35
N ARG A 149 18.80 -0.78 3.46
CA ARG A 149 20.04 -0.02 3.64
C ARG A 149 21.10 -0.82 4.38
N GLN A 150 20.67 -1.51 5.43
CA GLN A 150 21.53 -2.35 6.25
C GLN A 150 20.78 -3.63 6.63
N VAL A 151 21.36 -4.77 6.31
CA VAL A 151 20.79 -6.08 6.61
C VAL A 151 20.50 -6.20 8.12
N ILE A 152 19.29 -6.64 8.45
CA ILE A 152 18.89 -6.91 9.82
C ILE A 152 19.01 -8.41 10.06
N PRO A 153 19.84 -8.86 11.02
CA PRO A 153 19.97 -10.28 11.35
C PRO A 153 18.61 -10.91 11.72
N GLY A 154 18.39 -12.16 11.30
CA GLY A 154 17.14 -12.88 11.58
C GLY A 154 15.93 -12.45 10.73
N LEU A 155 16.10 -11.59 9.73
CA LEU A 155 15.04 -11.20 8.78
C LEU A 155 15.36 -11.62 7.33
N GLY A 156 15.88 -12.84 7.12
CA GLY A 156 16.43 -13.27 5.84
C GLY A 156 15.53 -13.03 4.63
N VAL A 157 14.34 -13.61 4.62
CA VAL A 157 13.37 -13.46 3.52
C VAL A 157 12.93 -11.99 3.39
N SER A 158 12.64 -11.33 4.52
CA SER A 158 12.21 -9.93 4.50
C SER A 158 13.26 -9.00 3.90
N ASN A 159 14.54 -9.14 4.27
CA ASN A 159 15.64 -8.33 3.73
C ASN A 159 15.67 -8.41 2.21
N THR A 160 15.59 -9.64 1.67
CA THR A 160 15.63 -9.92 0.24
C THR A 160 14.43 -9.31 -0.49
N ILE A 161 13.22 -9.59 -0.02
CA ILE A 161 12.00 -9.16 -0.69
C ILE A 161 11.81 -7.64 -0.60
N ARG A 162 12.14 -7.03 0.54
CA ARG A 162 12.08 -5.57 0.69
C ARG A 162 13.09 -4.86 -0.22
N GLY A 163 14.26 -5.48 -0.45
CA GLY A 163 15.23 -5.03 -1.46
C GLY A 163 14.67 -5.04 -2.87
N ALA A 164 13.96 -6.12 -3.25
CA ALA A 164 13.28 -6.21 -4.54
C ALA A 164 12.21 -5.14 -4.71
N VAL A 165 11.37 -4.92 -3.68
CA VAL A 165 10.35 -3.84 -3.70
C VAL A 165 11.01 -2.46 -3.81
N ALA A 166 12.13 -2.23 -3.13
CA ALA A 166 12.85 -0.95 -3.21
C ALA A 166 13.35 -0.67 -4.63
N GLN A 167 13.87 -1.69 -5.33
CA GLN A 167 14.33 -1.54 -6.71
C GLN A 167 13.17 -1.36 -7.69
N TRP A 168 12.09 -2.15 -7.53
CA TRP A 168 10.84 -1.97 -8.28
C TRP A 168 10.32 -0.53 -8.16
N ALA A 169 10.29 0.01 -6.96
CA ALA A 169 9.81 1.38 -6.71
C ALA A 169 10.68 2.44 -7.43
N LYS A 170 12.01 2.26 -7.49
CA LYS A 170 12.89 3.17 -8.23
C LYS A 170 12.62 3.13 -9.73
N THR A 171 12.44 1.94 -10.29
CA THR A 171 12.09 1.76 -11.71
C THR A 171 10.76 2.46 -12.01
N LEU A 172 9.75 2.20 -11.18
CA LEU A 172 8.43 2.81 -11.35
C LEU A 172 8.47 4.35 -11.20
N ALA A 173 9.30 4.88 -10.29
CA ALA A 173 9.49 6.32 -10.12
C ALA A 173 10.08 6.97 -11.36
N LEU A 174 11.06 6.33 -11.99
CA LEU A 174 11.67 6.80 -13.24
C LEU A 174 10.64 6.84 -14.38
N GLU A 175 9.87 5.78 -14.54
CA GLU A 175 8.86 5.65 -15.62
C GLU A 175 7.69 6.63 -15.44
N LEU A 176 7.27 6.87 -14.21
CA LEU A 176 6.07 7.65 -13.90
C LEU A 176 6.35 9.13 -13.61
N GLY A 177 7.59 9.53 -13.41
CA GLY A 177 7.96 10.90 -13.08
C GLY A 177 7.48 11.92 -14.10
N GLN A 178 7.53 11.60 -15.40
CA GLN A 178 7.04 12.43 -16.50
C GLN A 178 5.53 12.74 -16.41
N PHE A 179 4.76 11.96 -15.68
CA PHE A 179 3.33 12.16 -15.45
C PHE A 179 3.03 12.86 -14.11
N GLY A 180 4.03 13.43 -13.43
CA GLY A 180 3.84 14.08 -12.14
C GLY A 180 3.53 13.12 -10.99
N ILE A 181 3.80 11.82 -11.18
CA ILE A 181 3.59 10.77 -10.18
C ILE A 181 4.91 10.48 -9.46
N THR A 182 4.90 10.51 -8.14
CA THR A 182 6.06 10.13 -7.32
C THR A 182 5.85 8.76 -6.69
N VAL A 183 6.94 7.98 -6.62
CA VAL A 183 6.97 6.68 -5.93
C VAL A 183 8.06 6.73 -4.88
N ASN A 184 7.69 6.61 -3.61
CA ASN A 184 8.59 6.74 -2.48
C ASN A 184 8.51 5.53 -1.54
N ASN A 185 9.63 5.23 -0.91
CA ASN A 185 9.74 4.18 0.11
C ASN A 185 9.90 4.82 1.48
N VAL A 186 9.06 4.42 2.42
CA VAL A 186 9.21 4.67 3.85
C VAL A 186 9.90 3.46 4.46
N LEU A 187 10.93 3.70 5.24
CA LEU A 187 11.80 2.69 5.83
C LEU A 187 11.62 2.67 7.35
N PRO A 188 10.57 2.00 7.88
CA PRO A 188 10.42 1.87 9.33
C PRO A 188 11.63 1.15 9.92
N GLY A 189 12.06 1.60 11.10
CA GLY A 189 13.07 0.93 11.88
C GLY A 189 12.51 -0.34 12.54
N TYR A 190 13.42 -1.23 12.94
CA TYR A 190 13.10 -2.37 13.79
C TYR A 190 13.13 -1.92 15.26
N LYS A 191 12.08 -2.29 16.00
CA LYS A 191 12.01 -2.12 17.47
C LYS A 191 12.14 -3.47 18.16
#